data_29908dda38793dd9d1104466cf12294a
#
_entry.id   29908dda38793dd9d1104466cf12294a
#
_cell.length_a   1.000
_cell.length_b   1.000
_cell.length_c   1.000
_cell.angle_alpha   90.00
_cell.angle_beta   90.00
_cell.angle_gamma   90.00
#
_symmetry.space_group_name_H-M   'P 1'
#
loop_
_entity.id
_entity.type
_entity.pdbx_description
1 polymer ?
#
loop_
_entity_poly.entity_id
_entity_poly.type
_entity_poly.pdbx_seq_one_letter_code
_entity_poly.pdbx_strand_id
1 'polypeptide(L)'
;MGSLRFVAIALLASAALGSPVLLGSPVFAQSSPTYGVGRSPTAAEIRALDISIGPTGEELPPGHGTAKEGVVLFEEKGCVGCHGAAGIGGPGPALKSKTGQDVPIPKRGESITSLFERILPLHSPFATTVWDFIHRAMPLGNEGTLSADEVYALTAYLLFLNQVIPEDEVLDKQSLPKVKMPHRDDYTQLPDWKPGTPRLQGYPY
;
A
#
# COMPACT_ATOMS: atom_id res chain seq x y z
N MET A 1 38.76 -2.46 -91.52
CA MET A 1 37.59 -3.16 -90.93
C MET A 1 37.94 -3.37 -89.48
N GLY A 2 37.29 -2.64 -88.56
CA GLY A 2 37.58 -2.79 -87.18
C GLY A 2 36.83 -1.75 -86.33
N SER A 3 35.74 -2.17 -85.77
CA SER A 3 34.75 -1.33 -85.08
C SER A 3 35.29 -0.84 -83.74
N LEU A 4 35.27 0.46 -83.53
CA LEU A 4 35.53 1.13 -82.26
C LEU A 4 34.31 0.87 -81.33
N ARG A 5 34.50 0.22 -80.18
CA ARG A 5 33.49 0.09 -79.13
C ARG A 5 33.83 1.15 -78.05
N PHE A 6 32.95 2.13 -77.96
CA PHE A 6 32.98 3.07 -76.84
C PHE A 6 32.43 2.37 -75.61
N VAL A 7 33.21 2.30 -74.56
CA VAL A 7 32.78 1.88 -73.23
C VAL A 7 32.37 3.15 -72.48
N ALA A 8 31.08 3.31 -72.25
CA ALA A 8 30.51 4.34 -71.40
C ALA A 8 30.69 3.91 -69.93
N ILE A 9 31.49 4.65 -69.17
CA ILE A 9 31.61 4.50 -67.73
C ILE A 9 30.42 5.24 -67.10
N ALA A 10 29.46 4.51 -66.60
CA ALA A 10 28.38 5.08 -65.78
C ALA A 10 28.87 5.30 -64.36
N LEU A 11 29.03 6.55 -63.94
CA LEU A 11 29.27 6.95 -62.57
C LEU A 11 27.98 6.79 -61.77
N LEU A 12 27.92 5.77 -60.91
CA LEU A 12 26.87 5.60 -59.90
C LEU A 12 27.12 6.60 -58.77
N ALA A 13 26.40 7.71 -58.76
CA ALA A 13 26.32 8.59 -57.63
C ALA A 13 25.44 7.91 -56.55
N SER A 14 26.09 7.39 -55.49
CA SER A 14 25.39 6.89 -54.29
C SER A 14 24.77 8.05 -53.53
N ALA A 15 23.50 8.28 -53.70
CA ALA A 15 22.73 9.19 -52.85
C ALA A 15 22.60 8.55 -51.46
N ALA A 16 23.33 9.06 -50.50
CA ALA A 16 23.16 8.73 -49.09
C ALA A 16 21.78 9.29 -48.66
N LEU A 17 20.80 8.43 -48.58
CA LEU A 17 19.50 8.73 -47.94
C LEU A 17 19.73 8.90 -46.45
N GLY A 18 19.95 10.15 -46.03
CA GLY A 18 19.91 10.54 -44.62
C GLY A 18 18.51 10.25 -44.08
N SER A 19 18.39 9.26 -43.21
CA SER A 19 17.18 9.02 -42.45
C SER A 19 16.85 10.27 -41.63
N PRO A 20 15.62 10.82 -41.74
CA PRO A 20 15.23 11.89 -40.86
C PRO A 20 15.21 11.37 -39.42
N VAL A 21 16.11 11.86 -38.59
CA VAL A 21 16.01 11.74 -37.15
C VAL A 21 14.71 12.42 -36.77
N LEU A 22 13.70 11.64 -36.46
CA LEU A 22 12.45 12.12 -35.84
C LEU A 22 12.85 12.73 -34.49
N LEU A 23 13.13 14.02 -34.48
CA LEU A 23 13.17 14.81 -33.26
C LEU A 23 11.78 14.71 -32.65
N GLY A 24 11.65 13.83 -31.63
CA GLY A 24 10.41 13.69 -30.89
C GLY A 24 9.99 15.09 -30.42
N SER A 25 8.81 15.51 -30.85
CA SER A 25 8.22 16.76 -30.35
C SER A 25 8.19 16.69 -28.84
N PRO A 26 8.62 17.77 -28.13
CA PRO A 26 8.48 17.79 -26.68
C PRO A 26 7.00 17.60 -26.36
N VAL A 27 6.69 16.52 -25.65
CA VAL A 27 5.37 16.32 -25.09
C VAL A 27 5.22 17.40 -24.02
N PHE A 28 4.61 18.49 -24.38
CA PHE A 28 4.17 19.48 -23.40
C PHE A 28 3.13 18.77 -22.55
N ALA A 29 3.45 18.56 -21.28
CA ALA A 29 2.47 18.13 -20.31
C ALA A 29 1.32 19.14 -20.39
N GLN A 30 0.16 18.70 -20.87
CA GLN A 30 -1.02 19.53 -20.90
C GLN A 30 -1.30 19.92 -19.45
N SER A 31 -1.23 21.21 -19.15
CA SER A 31 -1.66 21.70 -17.86
C SER A 31 -3.12 21.28 -17.67
N SER A 32 -3.39 20.58 -16.58
CA SER A 32 -4.77 20.21 -16.25
C SER A 32 -5.65 21.44 -16.30
N PRO A 33 -6.84 21.38 -16.91
CA PRO A 33 -7.70 22.54 -17.03
C PRO A 33 -8.03 23.09 -15.64
N THR A 34 -7.77 24.37 -15.43
CA THR A 34 -8.13 25.07 -14.19
C THR A 34 -9.59 25.48 -14.31
N TYR A 35 -10.44 24.89 -13.53
CA TYR A 35 -11.90 25.17 -13.58
C TYR A 35 -12.29 26.42 -12.79
N GLY A 36 -11.35 27.12 -12.15
CA GLY A 36 -11.59 28.32 -11.37
C GLY A 36 -12.40 28.08 -10.08
N VAL A 37 -12.51 26.82 -9.64
CA VAL A 37 -13.20 26.42 -8.41
C VAL A 37 -12.21 25.88 -7.37
N GLY A 38 -12.47 26.20 -6.11
CA GLY A 38 -11.60 25.79 -5.01
C GLY A 38 -10.30 26.60 -4.94
N ARG A 39 -9.42 26.16 -4.06
CA ARG A 39 -8.07 26.69 -3.85
C ARG A 39 -7.08 25.57 -3.57
N SER A 40 -5.82 25.79 -3.79
CA SER A 40 -4.78 24.89 -3.30
C SER A 40 -4.79 24.86 -1.78
N PRO A 41 -4.77 23.66 -1.14
CA PRO A 41 -4.67 23.56 0.30
C PRO A 41 -3.30 24.08 0.77
N THR A 42 -3.27 24.60 1.98
CA THR A 42 -2.02 24.98 2.65
C THR A 42 -1.27 23.73 3.13
N ALA A 43 0.03 23.84 3.35
CA ALA A 43 0.82 22.74 3.91
C ALA A 43 0.31 22.30 5.30
N ALA A 44 -0.31 23.19 6.08
CA ALA A 44 -0.91 22.83 7.37
C ALA A 44 -2.18 21.99 7.19
N GLU A 45 -3.03 22.33 6.23
CA GLU A 45 -4.23 21.55 5.90
C GLU A 45 -3.87 20.17 5.35
N ILE A 46 -2.83 20.08 4.49
CA ILE A 46 -2.33 18.80 4.00
C ILE A 46 -1.85 17.95 5.17
N ARG A 47 -1.01 18.48 6.06
CA ARG A 47 -0.50 17.73 7.22
C ARG A 47 -1.60 17.28 8.18
N ALA A 48 -2.66 18.07 8.34
CA ALA A 48 -3.78 17.70 9.21
C ALA A 48 -4.58 16.49 8.68
N LEU A 49 -4.58 16.28 7.36
CA LEU A 49 -5.28 15.17 6.70
C LEU A 49 -4.36 14.01 6.33
N ASP A 50 -3.05 14.25 6.26
CA ASP A 50 -2.05 13.21 5.97
C ASP A 50 -1.64 12.50 7.26
N ILE A 51 -2.53 11.61 7.69
CA ILE A 51 -2.37 10.77 8.89
C ILE A 51 -1.96 9.33 8.54
N SER A 52 -1.55 9.07 7.30
CA SER A 52 -1.15 7.74 6.84
C SER A 52 0.16 7.32 7.51
N ILE A 53 0.22 6.06 7.92
CA ILE A 53 1.42 5.46 8.50
C ILE A 53 2.10 4.59 7.45
N GLY A 54 3.35 4.89 7.16
CA GLY A 54 4.18 4.11 6.24
C GLY A 54 4.72 2.81 6.87
N PRO A 55 5.32 1.95 6.05
CA PRO A 55 5.90 0.68 6.51
C PRO A 55 6.99 0.84 7.57
N THR A 56 7.74 1.93 7.54
CA THR A 56 8.82 2.25 8.48
C THR A 56 8.32 2.82 9.80
N GLY A 57 7.05 3.26 9.85
CA GLY A 57 6.43 3.81 11.04
C GLY A 57 6.97 5.18 11.47
N GLU A 58 7.59 5.93 10.56
CA GLU A 58 8.13 7.27 10.87
C GLU A 58 7.05 8.23 11.37
N GLU A 59 5.84 8.09 10.84
CA GLU A 59 4.68 8.92 11.14
C GLU A 59 3.89 8.44 12.37
N LEU A 60 4.25 7.29 12.96
CA LEU A 60 3.57 6.76 14.14
C LEU A 60 3.62 7.78 15.30
N PRO A 61 2.48 8.10 15.91
CA PRO A 61 2.44 8.97 17.07
C PRO A 61 3.08 8.27 18.29
N PRO A 62 3.53 9.03 19.29
CA PRO A 62 3.91 8.46 20.56
C PRO A 62 2.72 7.77 21.21
N GLY A 63 2.99 6.66 21.89
CA GLY A 63 2.00 5.82 22.56
C GLY A 63 2.48 4.39 22.65
N HIS A 64 1.71 3.55 23.34
CA HIS A 64 2.01 2.13 23.52
C HIS A 64 0.74 1.35 23.86
N GLY A 65 0.79 0.03 23.73
CA GLY A 65 -0.28 -0.86 24.14
C GLY A 65 0.11 -2.33 24.10
N THR A 66 -0.65 -3.14 24.82
CA THR A 66 -0.49 -4.58 24.96
C THR A 66 -1.74 -5.33 24.49
N ALA A 67 -1.62 -6.62 24.22
CA ALA A 67 -2.77 -7.44 23.86
C ALA A 67 -3.79 -7.53 25.01
N LYS A 68 -3.34 -7.50 26.27
CA LYS A 68 -4.22 -7.51 27.44
C LYS A 68 -5.11 -6.27 27.55
N GLU A 69 -4.56 -5.11 27.25
CA GLU A 69 -5.33 -3.87 27.16
C GLU A 69 -6.27 -3.91 25.94
N GLY A 70 -5.76 -4.41 24.82
CA GLY A 70 -6.50 -4.48 23.56
C GLY A 70 -7.75 -5.37 23.62
N VAL A 71 -7.74 -6.48 24.36
CA VAL A 71 -8.94 -7.34 24.51
C VAL A 71 -10.06 -6.60 25.25
N VAL A 72 -9.73 -5.82 26.27
CA VAL A 72 -10.70 -5.01 27.03
C VAL A 72 -11.28 -3.92 26.10
N LEU A 73 -10.41 -3.21 25.40
CA LEU A 73 -10.82 -2.17 24.46
C LEU A 73 -11.65 -2.72 23.29
N PHE A 74 -11.37 -3.94 22.84
CA PHE A 74 -12.12 -4.58 21.77
C PHE A 74 -13.61 -4.79 22.14
N GLU A 75 -13.90 -5.05 23.42
CA GLU A 75 -15.24 -5.09 23.95
C GLU A 75 -15.82 -3.70 24.20
N GLU A 76 -15.11 -2.84 24.92
CA GLU A 76 -15.56 -1.51 25.31
C GLU A 76 -15.84 -0.57 24.12
N LYS A 77 -15.03 -0.65 23.07
CA LYS A 77 -15.22 0.15 21.85
C LYS A 77 -16.22 -0.48 20.86
N GLY A 78 -16.87 -1.59 21.24
CA GLY A 78 -17.93 -2.21 20.47
C GLY A 78 -17.48 -3.00 19.24
N CYS A 79 -16.17 -3.29 19.10
CA CYS A 79 -15.62 -4.08 17.98
C CYS A 79 -16.27 -5.47 17.87
N VAL A 80 -16.61 -6.06 19.02
CA VAL A 80 -17.31 -7.37 19.13
C VAL A 80 -18.64 -7.41 18.39
N GLY A 81 -19.35 -6.27 18.29
CA GLY A 81 -20.64 -6.20 17.61
C GLY A 81 -20.57 -6.52 16.12
N CYS A 82 -19.47 -6.12 15.48
CA CYS A 82 -19.22 -6.38 14.05
C CYS A 82 -18.32 -7.59 13.82
N HIS A 83 -17.28 -7.77 14.63
CA HIS A 83 -16.26 -8.80 14.40
C HIS A 83 -16.45 -10.10 15.21
N GLY A 84 -17.40 -10.10 16.17
CA GLY A 84 -17.61 -11.21 17.10
C GLY A 84 -16.60 -11.22 18.26
N ALA A 85 -16.92 -11.87 19.37
CA ALA A 85 -16.15 -11.83 20.62
C ALA A 85 -14.69 -12.32 20.48
N ALA A 86 -14.43 -13.24 19.56
CA ALA A 86 -13.08 -13.74 19.28
C ALA A 86 -12.54 -13.24 17.93
N GLY A 87 -13.03 -12.12 17.42
CA GLY A 87 -12.67 -11.59 16.11
C GLY A 87 -13.25 -12.37 14.92
N ILE A 88 -14.21 -13.27 15.18
CA ILE A 88 -14.93 -14.06 14.17
C ILE A 88 -16.39 -14.23 14.58
N GLY A 89 -17.27 -14.46 13.59
CA GLY A 89 -18.67 -14.80 13.84
C GLY A 89 -19.64 -13.63 13.86
N GLY A 90 -19.16 -12.40 13.67
CA GLY A 90 -19.99 -11.21 13.47
C GLY A 90 -20.31 -10.96 12.00
N PRO A 91 -21.09 -9.90 11.68
CA PRO A 91 -21.40 -9.51 10.31
C PRO A 91 -20.21 -8.87 9.57
N GLY A 92 -19.22 -8.37 10.29
CA GLY A 92 -18.00 -7.79 9.73
C GLY A 92 -16.97 -8.83 9.30
N PRO A 93 -15.90 -8.40 8.61
CA PRO A 93 -14.82 -9.29 8.20
C PRO A 93 -14.18 -10.00 9.40
N ALA A 94 -13.80 -11.27 9.21
CA ALA A 94 -13.03 -12.00 10.22
C ALA A 94 -11.67 -11.34 10.48
N LEU A 95 -11.29 -11.23 11.74
CA LEU A 95 -10.00 -10.71 12.21
C LEU A 95 -9.07 -11.82 12.70
N LYS A 96 -9.55 -13.06 12.71
CA LYS A 96 -8.80 -14.26 13.07
C LYS A 96 -9.11 -15.39 12.10
N SER A 97 -8.13 -16.26 11.84
CA SER A 97 -8.34 -17.48 11.07
C SER A 97 -9.32 -18.40 11.78
N LYS A 98 -10.37 -18.85 11.06
CA LYS A 98 -11.37 -19.77 11.58
C LYS A 98 -10.80 -21.16 11.86
N THR A 99 -9.80 -21.56 11.10
CA THR A 99 -9.18 -22.91 11.17
C THR A 99 -7.93 -22.93 12.04
N GLY A 100 -7.45 -21.77 12.52
CA GLY A 100 -6.13 -21.67 13.16
C GLY A 100 -4.97 -21.90 12.20
N GLN A 101 -5.27 -22.14 10.93
CA GLN A 101 -4.27 -22.32 9.88
C GLN A 101 -4.10 -21.00 9.13
N ASP A 102 -2.87 -20.78 8.75
CA ASP A 102 -2.53 -19.67 7.87
C ASP A 102 -3.11 -19.93 6.48
N VAL A 103 -3.90 -18.98 5.96
CA VAL A 103 -4.43 -19.09 4.59
C VAL A 103 -3.42 -18.42 3.67
N PRO A 104 -2.75 -19.16 2.78
CA PRO A 104 -1.75 -18.60 1.90
C PRO A 104 -2.30 -17.43 1.06
N ILE A 105 -1.47 -16.43 0.80
CA ILE A 105 -1.82 -15.39 -0.17
C ILE A 105 -1.96 -16.04 -1.55
N PRO A 106 -3.10 -15.84 -2.24
CA PRO A 106 -3.31 -16.42 -3.56
C PRO A 106 -2.22 -15.95 -4.54
N LYS A 107 -1.70 -16.88 -5.30
CA LYS A 107 -0.77 -16.58 -6.38
C LYS A 107 -1.49 -15.86 -7.51
N ARG A 108 -0.71 -15.16 -8.33
CA ARG A 108 -1.23 -14.45 -9.51
C ARG A 108 -2.03 -15.42 -10.40
N GLY A 109 -3.30 -15.10 -10.64
CA GLY A 109 -4.22 -15.92 -11.45
C GLY A 109 -5.14 -16.85 -10.64
N GLU A 110 -4.98 -16.94 -9.33
CA GLU A 110 -5.92 -17.66 -8.47
C GLU A 110 -7.19 -16.84 -8.22
N SER A 111 -8.27 -17.54 -7.89
CA SER A 111 -9.61 -16.96 -7.79
C SER A 111 -9.70 -15.80 -6.79
N ILE A 112 -10.41 -14.75 -7.21
CA ILE A 112 -10.73 -13.57 -6.40
C ILE A 112 -11.51 -13.91 -5.10
N THR A 113 -12.19 -15.06 -5.06
CA THR A 113 -12.93 -15.51 -3.85
C THR A 113 -12.01 -15.66 -2.64
N SER A 114 -10.75 -16.03 -2.85
CA SER A 114 -9.75 -16.13 -1.79
C SER A 114 -9.34 -14.78 -1.18
N LEU A 115 -9.62 -13.65 -1.85
CA LEU A 115 -9.36 -12.31 -1.31
C LEU A 115 -10.31 -11.99 -0.14
N PHE A 116 -11.53 -12.53 -0.15
CA PHE A 116 -12.50 -12.35 0.95
C PHE A 116 -12.17 -13.19 2.19
N GLU A 117 -11.28 -14.17 2.04
CA GLU A 117 -10.78 -14.96 3.16
C GLU A 117 -9.55 -14.32 3.83
N ARG A 118 -9.06 -13.22 3.28
CA ARG A 118 -7.91 -12.51 3.84
C ARG A 118 -8.25 -11.87 5.16
N ILE A 119 -7.40 -12.12 6.13
CA ILE A 119 -7.48 -11.56 7.46
C ILE A 119 -6.46 -10.45 7.56
N LEU A 120 -6.91 -9.20 7.67
CA LEU A 120 -6.05 -8.02 7.67
C LEU A 120 -4.88 -8.15 8.68
N PRO A 121 -5.10 -8.51 9.96
CA PRO A 121 -4.03 -8.63 10.94
C PRO A 121 -2.99 -9.71 10.63
N LEU A 122 -3.33 -10.68 9.79
CA LEU A 122 -2.45 -11.80 9.45
C LEU A 122 -1.74 -11.59 8.10
N HIS A 123 -2.52 -11.14 7.11
CA HIS A 123 -2.04 -11.04 5.72
C HIS A 123 -1.45 -9.68 5.35
N SER A 124 -1.47 -8.69 6.26
CA SER A 124 -0.78 -7.42 5.99
C SER A 124 0.73 -7.63 5.91
N PRO A 125 1.42 -7.02 4.94
CA PRO A 125 2.87 -7.16 4.83
C PRO A 125 3.63 -6.43 5.96
N PHE A 126 2.97 -5.50 6.64
CA PHE A 126 3.52 -4.71 7.74
C PHE A 126 2.52 -4.62 8.88
N ALA A 127 3.01 -4.68 10.12
CA ALA A 127 2.17 -4.48 11.29
C ALA A 127 1.66 -3.03 11.38
N THR A 128 2.43 -2.07 10.87
CA THR A 128 2.02 -0.67 10.76
C THR A 128 0.77 -0.48 9.89
N THR A 129 0.55 -1.34 8.89
CA THR A 129 -0.69 -1.33 8.08
C THR A 129 -1.93 -1.66 8.92
N VAL A 130 -1.80 -2.57 9.88
CA VAL A 130 -2.91 -2.91 10.79
C VAL A 130 -3.22 -1.73 11.69
N TRP A 131 -2.21 -1.09 12.27
CA TRP A 131 -2.34 0.10 13.09
C TRP A 131 -3.01 1.23 12.32
N ASP A 132 -2.51 1.53 11.12
CA ASP A 132 -3.00 2.58 10.23
C ASP A 132 -4.46 2.37 9.85
N PHE A 133 -4.84 1.13 9.54
CA PHE A 133 -6.23 0.80 9.20
C PHE A 133 -7.17 1.01 10.39
N ILE A 134 -6.80 0.56 11.59
CA ILE A 134 -7.60 0.78 12.80
C ILE A 134 -7.76 2.27 13.06
N HIS A 135 -6.66 3.03 13.02
CA HIS A 135 -6.66 4.47 13.28
C HIS A 135 -7.58 5.25 12.34
N ARG A 136 -7.53 4.94 11.03
CA ARG A 136 -8.25 5.70 10.00
C ARG A 136 -9.65 5.20 9.68
N ALA A 137 -9.95 3.94 9.94
CA ALA A 137 -11.16 3.30 9.45
C ALA A 137 -12.02 2.64 10.55
N MET A 138 -11.56 2.59 11.79
CA MET A 138 -12.27 1.95 12.89
C MET A 138 -12.42 2.87 14.12
N PRO A 139 -13.50 2.73 14.93
CA PRO A 139 -14.72 1.95 14.63
C PRO A 139 -15.50 2.53 13.45
N LEU A 140 -16.09 1.68 12.62
CA LEU A 140 -16.87 2.12 11.46
C LEU A 140 -18.02 3.05 11.88
N GLY A 141 -18.05 4.25 11.32
CA GLY A 141 -19.02 5.31 11.68
C GLY A 141 -18.58 6.17 12.87
N ASN A 142 -17.41 5.89 13.46
CA ASN A 142 -16.75 6.69 14.50
C ASN A 142 -15.22 6.71 14.28
N GLU A 143 -14.81 6.83 13.04
CA GLU A 143 -13.40 6.83 12.63
C GLU A 143 -12.64 8.00 13.30
N GLY A 144 -11.38 7.76 13.66
CA GLY A 144 -10.50 8.77 14.25
C GLY A 144 -10.80 9.12 15.71
N THR A 145 -11.67 8.37 16.40
CA THR A 145 -12.00 8.61 17.82
C THR A 145 -11.08 7.87 18.79
N LEU A 146 -10.32 6.90 18.32
CA LEU A 146 -9.38 6.15 19.14
C LEU A 146 -8.09 6.95 19.36
N SER A 147 -7.60 6.96 20.61
CA SER A 147 -6.28 7.49 20.93
C SER A 147 -5.16 6.59 20.39
N ALA A 148 -3.94 7.10 20.32
CA ALA A 148 -2.79 6.32 19.87
C ALA A 148 -2.58 5.05 20.70
N ASP A 149 -2.68 5.16 22.04
CA ASP A 149 -2.53 4.00 22.93
C ASP A 149 -3.61 2.94 22.68
N GLU A 150 -4.86 3.36 22.50
CA GLU A 150 -5.95 2.44 22.16
C GLU A 150 -5.70 1.72 20.83
N VAL A 151 -5.17 2.43 19.82
CA VAL A 151 -4.84 1.80 18.52
C VAL A 151 -3.67 0.83 18.66
N TYR A 152 -2.62 1.17 19.45
CA TYR A 152 -1.53 0.25 19.74
C TYR A 152 -2.02 -1.02 20.45
N ALA A 153 -2.85 -0.86 21.48
CA ALA A 153 -3.39 -1.99 22.23
C ALA A 153 -4.28 -2.88 21.36
N LEU A 154 -5.19 -2.30 20.58
CA LEU A 154 -6.03 -3.06 19.64
C LEU A 154 -5.19 -3.77 18.57
N THR A 155 -4.15 -3.12 18.06
CA THR A 155 -3.20 -3.73 17.12
C THR A 155 -2.48 -4.91 17.77
N ALA A 156 -1.97 -4.74 19.00
CA ALA A 156 -1.33 -5.82 19.75
C ALA A 156 -2.28 -7.00 19.98
N TYR A 157 -3.53 -6.74 20.36
CA TYR A 157 -4.52 -7.80 20.52
C TYR A 157 -4.79 -8.57 19.22
N LEU A 158 -4.96 -7.89 18.10
CA LEU A 158 -5.22 -8.56 16.82
C LEU A 158 -4.01 -9.36 16.32
N LEU A 159 -2.80 -8.89 16.55
CA LEU A 159 -1.58 -9.63 16.22
C LEU A 159 -1.40 -10.85 17.14
N PHE A 160 -1.62 -10.70 18.45
CA PHE A 160 -1.62 -11.82 19.41
C PHE A 160 -2.69 -12.87 19.07
N LEU A 161 -3.90 -12.44 18.75
CA LEU A 161 -5.01 -13.30 18.38
C LEU A 161 -4.69 -14.23 17.20
N ASN A 162 -3.80 -13.77 16.31
CA ASN A 162 -3.28 -14.51 15.15
C ASN A 162 -1.87 -15.09 15.37
N GLN A 163 -1.38 -15.15 16.60
CA GLN A 163 -0.10 -15.77 17.00
C GLN A 163 1.13 -15.11 16.33
N VAL A 164 1.02 -13.84 15.94
CA VAL A 164 2.13 -13.07 15.34
C VAL A 164 3.08 -12.55 16.42
N ILE A 165 2.54 -12.16 17.58
CA ILE A 165 3.31 -11.70 18.75
C ILE A 165 2.84 -12.42 20.02
N PRO A 166 3.64 -12.50 21.08
CA PRO A 166 3.21 -12.96 22.41
C PRO A 166 2.27 -11.94 23.08
N GLU A 167 1.53 -12.41 24.10
CA GLU A 167 0.50 -11.61 24.79
C GLU A 167 1.07 -10.40 25.55
N ASP A 168 2.29 -10.55 26.07
CA ASP A 168 3.00 -9.57 26.89
C ASP A 168 3.85 -8.59 26.07
N GLU A 169 3.86 -8.73 24.75
CA GLU A 169 4.57 -7.79 23.87
C GLU A 169 3.98 -6.40 23.97
N VAL A 170 4.84 -5.41 24.20
CA VAL A 170 4.45 -4.01 24.19
C VAL A 170 4.70 -3.43 22.82
N LEU A 171 3.64 -3.02 22.15
CA LEU A 171 3.74 -2.31 20.88
C LEU A 171 3.79 -0.81 21.11
N ASP A 172 4.76 -0.18 20.47
CA ASP A 172 4.97 1.26 20.44
C ASP A 172 5.53 1.70 19.08
N LYS A 173 5.88 2.97 18.95
CA LYS A 173 6.49 3.52 17.72
C LYS A 173 7.77 2.80 17.30
N GLN A 174 8.55 2.25 18.23
CA GLN A 174 9.84 1.60 17.97
C GLN A 174 9.71 0.10 17.73
N SER A 175 8.78 -0.57 18.40
CA SER A 175 8.58 -2.02 18.32
C SER A 175 7.66 -2.44 17.17
N LEU A 176 6.56 -1.71 16.93
CA LEU A 176 5.58 -2.05 15.91
C LEU A 176 6.17 -2.22 14.49
N PRO A 177 7.05 -1.34 13.96
CA PRO A 177 7.63 -1.54 12.63
C PRO A 177 8.56 -2.76 12.52
N LYS A 178 9.03 -3.28 13.66
CA LYS A 178 9.94 -4.44 13.71
C LYS A 178 9.21 -5.78 13.75
N VAL A 179 7.90 -5.78 13.96
CA VAL A 179 7.10 -7.00 13.95
C VAL A 179 7.23 -7.69 12.60
N LYS A 180 7.69 -8.94 12.62
CA LYS A 180 7.81 -9.75 11.41
C LYS A 180 6.47 -10.37 11.08
N MET A 181 5.77 -9.79 10.12
CA MET A 181 4.49 -10.30 9.65
C MET A 181 4.69 -11.62 8.86
N PRO A 182 3.81 -12.64 9.03
CA PRO A 182 3.94 -13.94 8.37
C PRO A 182 4.05 -13.86 6.86
N HIS A 183 3.28 -12.98 6.23
CA HIS A 183 3.20 -12.81 4.78
C HIS A 183 4.03 -11.62 4.25
N ARG A 184 5.03 -11.19 5.01
CA ARG A 184 5.88 -10.04 4.66
C ARG A 184 6.51 -10.17 3.27
N ASP A 185 6.96 -11.35 2.94
CA ASP A 185 7.76 -11.63 1.74
C ASP A 185 6.92 -12.26 0.60
N ASP A 186 5.62 -12.48 0.81
CA ASP A 186 4.73 -13.08 -0.19
C ASP A 186 4.20 -12.06 -1.21
N TYR A 187 4.47 -10.76 -0.99
CA TYR A 187 4.06 -9.69 -1.89
C TYR A 187 5.14 -9.41 -2.94
N THR A 188 4.74 -9.51 -4.20
CA THR A 188 5.62 -9.17 -5.32
C THR A 188 5.68 -7.65 -5.49
N GLN A 189 6.89 -7.11 -5.56
CA GLN A 189 7.09 -5.71 -5.94
C GLN A 189 6.73 -5.49 -7.41
N LEU A 190 6.21 -4.31 -7.73
CA LEU A 190 6.04 -3.92 -9.12
C LEU A 190 7.41 -3.85 -9.80
N PRO A 191 7.55 -4.36 -11.05
CA PRO A 191 8.84 -4.42 -11.75
C PRO A 191 9.58 -3.09 -11.84
N ASP A 192 8.83 -2.01 -11.99
CA ASP A 192 9.37 -0.65 -12.18
C ASP A 192 9.50 0.13 -10.86
N TRP A 193 9.05 -0.44 -9.74
CA TRP A 193 9.14 0.23 -8.46
C TRP A 193 10.55 0.14 -7.87
N LYS A 194 11.08 1.28 -7.45
CA LYS A 194 12.37 1.37 -6.74
C LYS A 194 12.15 2.11 -5.42
N PRO A 195 12.80 1.67 -4.31
CA PRO A 195 12.79 2.43 -3.07
C PRO A 195 13.23 3.89 -3.30
N GLY A 196 12.52 4.85 -2.70
CA GLY A 196 12.81 6.26 -2.87
C GLY A 196 12.33 6.89 -4.19
N THR A 197 11.61 6.15 -5.04
CA THR A 197 10.97 6.76 -6.21
C THR A 197 9.93 7.76 -5.73
N PRO A 198 10.01 9.03 -6.15
CA PRO A 198 8.99 10.02 -5.79
C PRO A 198 7.61 9.55 -6.21
N ARG A 199 6.60 9.82 -5.37
CA ARG A 199 5.20 9.63 -5.79
C ARG A 199 4.97 10.41 -7.08
N LEU A 200 4.26 9.79 -8.03
CA LEU A 200 3.87 10.48 -9.26
C LEU A 200 3.07 11.73 -8.88
N GLN A 201 3.66 12.90 -9.11
CA GLN A 201 2.95 14.16 -8.93
C GLN A 201 1.94 14.29 -10.07
N GLY A 202 0.70 14.64 -9.72
CA GLY A 202 -0.34 14.91 -10.72
C GLY A 202 -1.10 13.68 -11.21
N TYR A 203 -1.25 12.66 -10.38
CA TYR A 203 -2.24 11.63 -10.67
C TYR A 203 -3.62 12.27 -10.61
N PRO A 204 -4.33 12.38 -11.74
CA PRO A 204 -5.70 12.87 -11.71
C PRO A 204 -6.56 11.77 -11.07
N TYR A 205 -7.27 12.12 -10.04
CA TYR A 205 -8.40 11.33 -9.57
C TYR A 205 -9.61 11.67 -10.42
#